data_143730c5827bd0ded85ae1d146abf30b
#
_entry.id   143730c5827bd0ded85ae1d146abf30b
#
_cell.length_a   1.000
_cell.length_b   1.000
_cell.length_c   1.000
_cell.angle_alpha   90.00
_cell.angle_beta   90.00
_cell.angle_gamma   90.00
#
_symmetry.space_group_name_H-M   'P 1'
#
loop_
_entity.id
_entity.type
_entity.pdbx_description
1 polymer ?
#
loop_
_entity_poly.entity_id
_entity_poly.type
_entity_poly.pdbx_seq_one_letter_code
_entity_poly.pdbx_strand_id
1 'polypeptide(L)'
;HETLKLPRLSAISAQNPPLIPSLIYVEDAAQSKVIVGQQVRDQGLDLSGDSRFFRNFKRGIGTSVQGFVPELDGKIVDFERVGEWYLSKIVNSIRELPLPVDSLIFTVPVDSFEAYRHWLGKVSQSLQVEQVRMLDEPTAAALGYGLADRENLLVIDFGGGTLDLSLVRLDINSNKKPLGFLMKWGEKLLVESSAKRAKVARVLGKAVENLVGCDVENWMVDYVVKRKGMVKTPITTRLAERLKIQLSLVNKATEVYFDDENFESYELELDRSSFESILAEHQFFENLDECMNQVFQQARRQGLEIGDIDAVLLVVGSVQIPAVHRWVAQYFEPANLQCDKP
;
A
#
# COMPACT_ATOMS: atom_id res chain seq x y z
N HIS A 1 11.06 18.40 3.74
CA HIS A 1 10.38 17.47 2.82
C HIS A 1 9.10 18.12 2.34
N GLU A 2 8.87 18.10 1.04
CA GLU A 2 7.62 18.58 0.42
C GLU A 2 6.91 17.42 -0.26
N THR A 3 5.59 17.34 -0.08
CA THR A 3 4.76 16.35 -0.75
C THR A 3 4.39 16.89 -2.12
N LEU A 4 4.76 16.18 -3.18
CA LEU A 4 4.43 16.55 -4.55
C LEU A 4 2.99 16.15 -4.89
N LYS A 5 2.22 17.11 -5.41
CA LYS A 5 0.93 16.85 -6.05
C LYS A 5 1.15 16.67 -7.55
N LEU A 6 0.81 15.52 -8.07
CA LEU A 6 0.83 15.28 -9.50
C LEU A 6 -0.56 15.53 -10.08
N PRO A 7 -0.75 16.57 -10.90
CA PRO A 7 -2.05 16.87 -11.50
C PRO A 7 -2.62 15.64 -12.21
N ARG A 8 -3.92 15.39 -12.05
CA ARG A 8 -4.68 14.25 -12.61
C ARG A 8 -4.32 12.87 -12.05
N LEU A 9 -3.13 12.65 -11.49
CA LEU A 9 -2.74 11.36 -10.92
C LEU A 9 -3.08 11.26 -9.44
N SER A 10 -2.86 12.34 -8.68
CA SER A 10 -3.10 12.36 -7.23
C SER A 10 -4.58 12.53 -6.90
N ALA A 11 -5.05 11.79 -5.91
CA ALA A 11 -6.36 12.02 -5.32
C ALA A 11 -6.40 13.40 -4.64
N ILE A 12 -7.51 14.12 -4.81
CA ILE A 12 -7.75 15.39 -4.12
C ILE A 12 -8.42 15.07 -2.79
N SER A 13 -7.65 15.10 -1.71
CA SER A 13 -8.19 15.01 -0.36
C SER A 13 -7.67 16.18 0.47
N ALA A 14 -8.56 16.84 1.21
CA ALA A 14 -8.19 17.93 2.11
C ALA A 14 -7.47 17.43 3.38
N GLN A 15 -7.55 16.16 3.68
CA GLN A 15 -7.14 15.58 4.96
C GLN A 15 -5.92 14.66 4.87
N ASN A 16 -5.49 14.24 3.67
CA ASN A 16 -4.36 13.35 3.47
C ASN A 16 -3.33 13.94 2.50
N PRO A 17 -2.04 13.56 2.62
CA PRO A 17 -1.08 13.84 1.57
C PRO A 17 -1.61 13.33 0.23
N PRO A 18 -1.26 13.95 -0.90
CA PRO A 18 -1.78 13.57 -2.20
C PRO A 18 -1.31 12.17 -2.58
N LEU A 19 -2.19 11.20 -2.38
CA LEU A 19 -1.96 9.81 -2.75
C LEU A 19 -2.27 9.60 -4.23
N ILE A 20 -1.48 8.76 -4.89
CA ILE A 20 -1.79 8.27 -6.23
C ILE A 20 -2.38 6.88 -6.06
N PRO A 21 -3.69 6.69 -6.34
CA PRO A 21 -4.29 5.37 -6.26
C PRO A 21 -3.54 4.35 -7.14
N SER A 22 -3.29 3.14 -6.63
CA SER A 22 -2.66 2.05 -7.39
C SER A 22 -3.67 1.43 -8.37
N LEU A 23 -4.16 2.28 -9.29
CA LEU A 23 -5.13 1.94 -10.33
C LEU A 23 -4.52 2.23 -11.69
N ILE A 24 -4.75 1.33 -12.64
CA ILE A 24 -4.31 1.49 -14.03
C ILE A 24 -5.36 0.91 -14.97
N TYR A 25 -5.62 1.64 -16.04
CA TYR A 25 -6.42 1.19 -17.16
C TYR A 25 -5.56 1.19 -18.43
N VAL A 26 -5.54 0.09 -19.14
CA VAL A 26 -4.73 -0.11 -20.35
C VAL A 26 -5.56 0.27 -21.57
N GLU A 27 -5.33 1.45 -22.14
CA GLU A 27 -6.03 1.88 -23.37
C GLU A 27 -5.54 1.09 -24.60
N ASP A 28 -4.21 0.91 -24.71
CA ASP A 28 -3.56 0.16 -25.78
C ASP A 28 -2.30 -0.51 -25.26
N ALA A 29 -2.33 -1.84 -25.14
CA ALA A 29 -1.20 -2.62 -24.66
C ALA A 29 -0.04 -2.70 -25.68
N ALA A 30 -0.35 -2.63 -26.99
CA ALA A 30 0.68 -2.66 -28.03
C ALA A 30 1.53 -1.41 -28.00
N GLN A 31 0.93 -0.24 -27.73
CA GLN A 31 1.58 1.07 -27.63
C GLN A 31 1.97 1.46 -26.20
N SER A 32 1.68 0.62 -25.21
CA SER A 32 1.89 0.92 -23.78
C SER A 32 1.15 2.20 -23.33
N LYS A 33 -0.02 2.45 -23.91
CA LYS A 33 -0.84 3.62 -23.60
C LYS A 33 -1.74 3.31 -22.40
N VAL A 34 -1.56 4.05 -21.31
CA VAL A 34 -2.24 3.79 -20.04
C VAL A 34 -2.75 5.07 -19.37
N ILE A 35 -3.83 4.90 -18.60
CA ILE A 35 -4.35 5.89 -17.66
C ILE A 35 -4.07 5.37 -16.25
N VAL A 36 -3.57 6.21 -15.33
CA VAL A 36 -3.19 5.77 -13.99
C VAL A 36 -3.71 6.70 -12.89
N GLY A 37 -3.80 6.17 -11.68
CA GLY A 37 -4.11 6.95 -10.49
C GLY A 37 -5.54 7.45 -10.45
N GLN A 38 -5.73 8.68 -9.96
CA GLN A 38 -7.05 9.29 -9.80
C GLN A 38 -7.80 9.45 -11.12
N GLN A 39 -7.10 9.66 -12.21
CA GLN A 39 -7.69 9.81 -13.54
C GLN A 39 -8.53 8.60 -13.97
N VAL A 40 -8.17 7.39 -13.52
CA VAL A 40 -8.96 6.16 -13.76
C VAL A 40 -10.35 6.31 -13.12
N ARG A 41 -10.40 6.82 -11.88
CA ARG A 41 -11.65 7.06 -11.14
C ARG A 41 -12.48 8.21 -11.73
N ASP A 42 -11.82 9.29 -12.13
CA ASP A 42 -12.47 10.47 -12.67
C ASP A 42 -13.17 10.17 -14.00
N GLN A 43 -12.68 9.19 -14.75
CA GLN A 43 -13.27 8.71 -16.01
C GLN A 43 -14.20 7.51 -15.82
N GLY A 44 -14.42 7.04 -14.59
CA GLY A 44 -15.29 5.90 -14.31
C GLY A 44 -14.78 4.53 -14.82
N LEU A 45 -13.50 4.45 -15.23
CA LEU A 45 -12.92 3.24 -15.84
C LEU A 45 -12.78 2.08 -14.84
N ASP A 46 -12.76 2.37 -13.55
CA ASP A 46 -12.77 1.39 -12.47
C ASP A 46 -14.15 0.74 -12.24
N LEU A 47 -15.20 1.26 -12.86
CA LEU A 47 -16.58 0.77 -12.76
C LEU A 47 -16.98 -0.14 -13.93
N SER A 48 -16.19 -0.18 -14.99
CA SER A 48 -16.54 -0.87 -16.24
C SER A 48 -16.56 -2.41 -16.17
N GLY A 49 -15.91 -3.02 -15.17
CA GLY A 49 -15.69 -4.47 -15.13
C GLY A 49 -14.81 -5.02 -16.28
N ASP A 50 -14.13 -4.13 -16.99
CA ASP A 50 -13.27 -4.45 -18.14
C ASP A 50 -11.97 -5.12 -17.67
N SER A 51 -11.51 -6.13 -18.40
CA SER A 51 -10.23 -6.81 -18.20
C SER A 51 -9.00 -5.90 -18.39
N ARG A 52 -9.20 -4.70 -18.94
CA ARG A 52 -8.18 -3.65 -19.10
C ARG A 52 -7.92 -2.86 -17.82
N PHE A 53 -8.79 -3.00 -16.82
CA PHE A 53 -8.65 -2.35 -15.52
C PHE A 53 -7.90 -3.25 -14.53
N PHE A 54 -6.84 -2.71 -13.91
CA PHE A 54 -6.04 -3.40 -12.91
C PHE A 54 -6.01 -2.62 -11.60
N ARG A 55 -6.25 -3.33 -10.52
CA ARG A 55 -6.03 -2.90 -9.13
C ARG A 55 -5.26 -3.97 -8.39
N ASN A 56 -4.67 -3.63 -7.25
CA ASN A 56 -3.93 -4.58 -6.41
C ASN A 56 -2.78 -5.33 -7.11
N PHE A 57 -2.30 -4.84 -8.26
CA PHE A 57 -1.25 -5.48 -9.05
C PHE A 57 0.09 -5.59 -8.31
N LYS A 58 0.33 -4.76 -7.28
CA LYS A 58 1.53 -4.85 -6.42
C LYS A 58 1.72 -6.26 -5.84
N ARG A 59 0.63 -6.96 -5.51
CA ARG A 59 0.67 -8.31 -4.96
C ARG A 59 1.23 -9.36 -5.93
N GLY A 60 1.06 -9.15 -7.21
CA GLY A 60 1.52 -10.06 -8.25
C GLY A 60 2.96 -9.84 -8.70
N ILE A 61 3.59 -8.71 -8.30
CA ILE A 61 4.96 -8.41 -8.70
C ILE A 61 5.94 -9.37 -8.03
N GLY A 62 6.70 -10.10 -8.84
CA GLY A 62 7.71 -11.05 -8.37
C GLY A 62 7.15 -12.35 -7.80
N THR A 63 5.84 -12.61 -7.93
CA THR A 63 5.27 -13.91 -7.55
C THR A 63 5.50 -14.95 -8.65
N SER A 64 5.82 -16.19 -8.25
CA SER A 64 6.01 -17.30 -9.18
C SER A 64 4.70 -17.79 -9.81
N VAL A 65 3.57 -17.58 -9.13
CA VAL A 65 2.23 -17.93 -9.59
C VAL A 65 1.45 -16.64 -9.79
N GLN A 66 1.31 -16.24 -11.03
CA GLN A 66 0.39 -15.18 -11.41
C GLN A 66 -0.96 -15.81 -11.72
N GLY A 67 -2.03 -15.29 -11.14
CA GLY A 67 -3.38 -15.74 -11.44
C GLY A 67 -3.74 -15.54 -12.92
N PHE A 68 -4.97 -15.17 -13.21
CA PHE A 68 -5.39 -14.86 -14.58
C PHE A 68 -4.63 -13.63 -15.11
N VAL A 69 -3.90 -13.84 -16.21
CA VAL A 69 -3.13 -12.80 -16.91
C VAL A 69 -3.83 -12.56 -18.26
N PRO A 70 -4.45 -11.39 -18.47
CA PRO A 70 -5.17 -11.13 -19.71
C PRO A 70 -4.23 -10.95 -20.90
N GLU A 71 -4.72 -11.35 -22.08
CA GLU A 71 -4.15 -10.96 -23.36
C GLU A 71 -4.89 -9.72 -23.86
N LEU A 72 -4.17 -8.62 -24.02
CA LEU A 72 -4.70 -7.34 -24.49
C LEU A 72 -3.91 -6.91 -25.73
N ASP A 73 -4.61 -6.61 -26.81
CA ASP A 73 -4.02 -6.11 -28.08
C ASP A 73 -2.87 -7.01 -28.58
N GLY A 74 -3.04 -8.34 -28.44
CA GLY A 74 -2.05 -9.34 -28.85
C GLY A 74 -0.82 -9.45 -27.93
N LYS A 75 -0.88 -8.88 -26.71
CA LYS A 75 0.17 -8.98 -25.69
C LYS A 75 -0.36 -9.55 -24.39
N ILE A 76 0.41 -10.45 -23.80
CA ILE A 76 0.18 -10.90 -22.42
C ILE A 76 0.57 -9.76 -21.48
N VAL A 77 -0.36 -9.35 -20.61
CA VAL A 77 -0.18 -8.22 -19.68
C VAL A 77 -0.12 -8.76 -18.26
N ASP A 78 1.09 -9.04 -17.79
CA ASP A 78 1.36 -9.50 -16.43
C ASP A 78 1.46 -8.33 -15.43
N PHE A 79 1.47 -8.64 -14.13
CA PHE A 79 1.52 -7.62 -13.08
C PHE A 79 2.85 -6.86 -13.04
N GLU A 80 3.96 -7.46 -13.49
CA GLU A 80 5.25 -6.78 -13.61
C GLU A 80 5.18 -5.69 -14.69
N ARG A 81 4.55 -5.99 -15.82
CA ARG A 81 4.33 -5.04 -16.91
C ARG A 81 3.39 -3.91 -16.50
N VAL A 82 2.30 -4.24 -15.82
CA VAL A 82 1.36 -3.25 -15.27
C VAL A 82 2.07 -2.30 -14.32
N GLY A 83 2.88 -2.84 -13.41
CA GLY A 83 3.68 -2.06 -12.47
C GLY A 83 4.73 -1.17 -13.16
N GLU A 84 5.39 -1.67 -14.22
CA GLU A 84 6.34 -0.89 -15.04
C GLU A 84 5.64 0.32 -15.68
N TRP A 85 4.49 0.12 -16.31
CA TRP A 85 3.73 1.20 -16.92
C TRP A 85 3.25 2.23 -15.89
N TYR A 86 2.78 1.75 -14.72
CA TYR A 86 2.34 2.61 -13.62
C TYR A 86 3.48 3.51 -13.12
N LEU A 87 4.65 2.93 -12.79
CA LEU A 87 5.81 3.69 -12.33
C LEU A 87 6.35 4.63 -13.40
N SER A 88 6.45 4.17 -14.65
CA SER A 88 6.93 4.99 -15.76
C SER A 88 6.04 6.22 -15.96
N LYS A 89 4.72 6.06 -15.86
CA LYS A 89 3.78 7.18 -15.99
C LYS A 89 3.95 8.20 -14.86
N ILE A 90 4.12 7.73 -13.61
CA ILE A 90 4.36 8.61 -12.46
C ILE A 90 5.68 9.37 -12.62
N VAL A 91 6.77 8.66 -12.92
CA VAL A 91 8.10 9.30 -13.07
C VAL A 91 8.11 10.31 -14.22
N ASN A 92 7.47 9.98 -15.35
CA ASN A 92 7.35 10.93 -16.46
C ASN A 92 6.53 12.17 -16.04
N SER A 93 5.44 12.00 -15.28
CA SER A 93 4.66 13.13 -14.79
C SER A 93 5.43 14.00 -13.78
N ILE A 94 6.32 13.41 -12.96
CA ILE A 94 7.22 14.18 -12.08
C ILE A 94 8.20 15.02 -12.92
N ARG A 95 8.71 14.46 -14.01
CA ARG A 95 9.66 15.13 -14.90
C ARG A 95 9.06 16.26 -15.73
N GLU A 96 7.73 16.28 -15.90
CA GLU A 96 7.00 17.40 -16.51
C GLU A 96 6.93 18.63 -15.57
N LEU A 97 7.21 18.43 -14.27
CA LEU A 97 7.29 19.54 -13.33
C LEU A 97 8.61 20.32 -13.50
N PRO A 98 8.65 21.60 -13.18
CA PRO A 98 9.86 22.44 -13.26
C PRO A 98 10.83 22.13 -12.11
N LEU A 99 11.12 20.86 -11.86
CA LEU A 99 12.00 20.35 -10.81
C LEU A 99 13.02 19.40 -11.40
N PRO A 100 14.31 19.54 -11.04
CA PRO A 100 15.32 18.55 -11.42
C PRO A 100 15.04 17.22 -10.71
N VAL A 101 15.11 16.10 -11.43
CA VAL A 101 14.97 14.76 -10.90
C VAL A 101 16.23 13.97 -11.19
N ASP A 102 17.21 14.10 -10.32
CA ASP A 102 18.51 13.43 -10.46
C ASP A 102 18.54 12.07 -9.75
N SER A 103 17.71 11.91 -8.72
CA SER A 103 17.68 10.71 -7.89
C SER A 103 16.26 10.31 -7.52
N LEU A 104 16.00 9.00 -7.54
CA LEU A 104 14.75 8.39 -7.06
C LEU A 104 15.07 7.35 -6.00
N ILE A 105 14.20 7.30 -4.98
CA ILE A 105 14.19 6.23 -3.98
C ILE A 105 12.82 5.58 -4.01
N PHE A 106 12.79 4.27 -4.27
CA PHE A 106 11.57 3.46 -4.18
C PHE A 106 11.54 2.74 -2.84
N THR A 107 10.38 2.78 -2.18
CA THR A 107 10.14 1.94 -1.00
C THR A 107 9.51 0.62 -1.42
N VAL A 108 9.90 -0.46 -0.74
CA VAL A 108 9.47 -1.82 -1.06
C VAL A 108 9.19 -2.62 0.22
N PRO A 109 8.24 -3.56 0.18
CA PRO A 109 7.99 -4.46 1.29
C PRO A 109 9.23 -5.30 1.64
N VAL A 110 9.42 -5.59 2.93
CA VAL A 110 10.57 -6.37 3.41
C VAL A 110 10.55 -7.79 2.83
N ASP A 111 9.38 -8.41 2.77
CA ASP A 111 9.25 -9.80 2.32
C ASP A 111 9.52 -9.99 0.84
N SER A 112 9.08 -9.03 0.04
CA SER A 112 9.23 -9.06 -1.41
C SER A 112 10.50 -8.35 -1.88
N PHE A 113 11.42 -8.00 -0.96
CA PHE A 113 12.58 -7.16 -1.27
C PHE A 113 13.39 -7.67 -2.46
N GLU A 114 13.72 -8.96 -2.51
CA GLU A 114 14.54 -9.53 -3.59
C GLU A 114 13.77 -9.59 -4.93
N ALA A 115 12.47 -9.93 -4.88
CA ALA A 115 11.62 -9.93 -6.06
C ALA A 115 11.47 -8.54 -6.64
N TYR A 116 11.18 -7.55 -5.78
CA TYR A 116 11.13 -6.14 -6.17
C TYR A 116 12.48 -5.61 -6.64
N ARG A 117 13.59 -6.05 -6.06
CA ARG A 117 14.93 -5.68 -6.50
C ARG A 117 15.16 -6.06 -7.96
N HIS A 118 14.82 -7.27 -8.34
CA HIS A 118 14.96 -7.73 -9.72
C HIS A 118 14.04 -6.98 -10.68
N TRP A 119 12.78 -6.84 -10.32
CA TRP A 119 11.79 -6.13 -11.13
C TRP A 119 12.14 -4.64 -11.28
N LEU A 120 12.38 -3.90 -10.17
CA LEU A 120 12.79 -2.50 -10.22
C LEU A 120 14.13 -2.30 -10.95
N GLY A 121 15.03 -3.30 -10.91
CA GLY A 121 16.23 -3.31 -11.70
C GLY A 121 15.95 -3.19 -13.20
N LYS A 122 14.98 -3.94 -13.70
CA LYS A 122 14.52 -3.85 -15.09
C LYS A 122 13.84 -2.51 -15.36
N VAL A 123 12.91 -2.10 -14.51
CA VAL A 123 12.16 -0.83 -14.63
C VAL A 123 13.14 0.36 -14.62
N SER A 124 14.17 0.35 -13.77
CA SER A 124 15.12 1.47 -13.64
C SER A 124 15.95 1.71 -14.91
N GLN A 125 16.06 0.73 -15.81
CA GLN A 125 16.72 0.91 -17.11
C GLN A 125 15.95 1.89 -18.00
N SER A 126 14.63 1.80 -18.00
CA SER A 126 13.74 2.67 -18.79
C SER A 126 13.61 4.07 -18.18
N LEU A 127 13.90 4.23 -16.87
CA LEU A 127 13.84 5.51 -16.19
C LEU A 127 15.09 6.35 -16.50
N GLN A 128 14.90 7.47 -17.14
CA GLN A 128 15.97 8.43 -17.48
C GLN A 128 16.36 9.27 -16.25
N VAL A 129 16.80 8.62 -15.18
CA VAL A 129 17.21 9.23 -13.90
C VAL A 129 18.62 8.74 -13.60
N GLU A 130 19.49 9.63 -13.12
CA GLU A 130 20.91 9.30 -12.88
C GLU A 130 21.07 8.27 -11.77
N GLN A 131 20.33 8.42 -10.66
CA GLN A 131 20.45 7.55 -9.51
C GLN A 131 19.10 6.94 -9.11
N VAL A 132 19.06 5.62 -8.97
CA VAL A 132 17.90 4.89 -8.43
C VAL A 132 18.34 4.08 -7.22
N ARG A 133 17.59 4.24 -6.12
CA ARG A 133 17.78 3.50 -4.86
C ARG A 133 16.51 2.78 -4.46
N MET A 134 16.66 1.78 -3.62
CA MET A 134 15.59 1.01 -3.01
C MET A 134 15.77 1.00 -1.49
N LEU A 135 14.68 1.21 -0.76
CA LEU A 135 14.64 1.21 0.71
C LEU A 135 13.46 0.35 1.17
N ASP A 136 13.59 -0.37 2.26
CA ASP A 136 12.44 -1.08 2.84
C ASP A 136 11.43 -0.11 3.46
N GLU A 137 10.14 -0.44 3.35
CA GLU A 137 9.03 0.40 3.81
C GLU A 137 9.11 0.72 5.32
N PRO A 138 9.43 -0.24 6.24
CA PRO A 138 9.56 0.06 7.66
C PRO A 138 10.67 1.07 7.96
N THR A 139 11.82 0.96 7.29
CA THR A 139 12.91 1.93 7.46
C THR A 139 12.49 3.32 6.96
N ALA A 140 11.80 3.36 5.81
CA ALA A 140 11.30 4.63 5.27
C ALA A 140 10.29 5.29 6.22
N ALA A 141 9.37 4.50 6.78
CA ALA A 141 8.40 4.96 7.76
C ALA A 141 9.09 5.53 9.00
N ALA A 142 10.01 4.78 9.62
CA ALA A 142 10.75 5.22 10.79
C ALA A 142 11.49 6.54 10.58
N LEU A 143 12.11 6.70 9.42
CA LEU A 143 12.79 7.94 9.03
C LEU A 143 11.80 9.11 8.82
N GLY A 144 10.66 8.83 8.22
CA GLY A 144 9.60 9.82 7.98
C GLY A 144 9.02 10.38 9.28
N TYR A 145 8.87 9.52 10.28
CA TYR A 145 8.40 9.91 11.62
C TYR A 145 9.48 10.52 12.52
N GLY A 146 10.71 10.59 12.06
CA GLY A 146 11.83 11.15 12.85
C GLY A 146 12.25 10.27 14.02
N LEU A 147 11.97 8.97 13.95
CA LEU A 147 12.30 8.00 15.00
C LEU A 147 13.69 7.37 14.80
N ALA A 148 14.56 8.12 14.17
CA ALA A 148 15.92 7.69 13.88
C ALA A 148 16.77 7.42 15.14
N ASP A 149 16.37 7.92 16.28
CA ASP A 149 17.00 7.73 17.60
C ASP A 149 16.42 6.52 18.37
N ARG A 150 15.37 5.88 17.84
CA ARG A 150 14.76 4.68 18.44
C ARG A 150 15.38 3.43 17.86
N GLU A 151 15.64 2.45 18.73
CA GLU A 151 16.32 1.22 18.32
C GLU A 151 15.35 0.18 17.76
N ASN A 152 14.30 -0.15 18.51
CA ASN A 152 13.38 -1.24 18.19
C ASN A 152 11.99 -0.67 17.85
N LEU A 153 11.59 -0.76 16.60
CA LEU A 153 10.35 -0.22 16.11
C LEU A 153 9.45 -1.34 15.58
N LEU A 154 8.22 -1.40 16.05
CA LEU A 154 7.17 -2.20 15.42
C LEU A 154 6.43 -1.34 14.41
N VAL A 155 6.47 -1.73 13.17
CA VAL A 155 5.72 -1.10 12.08
C VAL A 155 4.54 -1.99 11.74
N ILE A 156 3.34 -1.45 11.82
CA ILE A 156 2.07 -2.08 11.42
C ILE A 156 1.60 -1.33 10.18
N ASP A 157 1.83 -1.93 9.03
CA ASP A 157 1.40 -1.42 7.73
C ASP A 157 0.15 -2.17 7.29
N PHE A 158 -0.98 -1.47 7.30
CA PHE A 158 -2.25 -2.03 6.88
C PHE A 158 -2.73 -1.36 5.60
N GLY A 159 -2.13 -1.78 4.49
CA GLY A 159 -2.41 -1.26 3.16
C GLY A 159 -3.66 -1.82 2.50
N GLY A 160 -3.86 -1.44 1.24
CA GLY A 160 -4.92 -2.00 0.39
C GLY A 160 -4.64 -3.41 -0.11
N GLY A 161 -3.41 -3.91 0.05
CA GLY A 161 -2.92 -5.16 -0.52
C GLY A 161 -2.51 -6.22 0.50
N THR A 162 -1.90 -5.85 1.61
CA THR A 162 -1.39 -6.74 2.66
C THR A 162 -1.50 -6.06 4.02
N LEU A 163 -1.52 -6.87 5.05
CA LEU A 163 -1.19 -6.48 6.42
C LEU A 163 0.24 -6.95 6.68
N ASP A 164 1.13 -6.02 6.92
CA ASP A 164 2.54 -6.28 7.19
C ASP A 164 2.90 -5.80 8.61
N LEU A 165 3.28 -6.71 9.49
CA LEU A 165 3.85 -6.41 10.79
C LEU A 165 5.35 -6.66 10.73
N SER A 166 6.15 -5.64 11.00
CA SER A 166 7.62 -5.75 10.97
C SER A 166 8.23 -5.11 12.20
N LEU A 167 8.87 -5.93 13.04
CA LEU A 167 9.72 -5.43 14.11
C LEU A 167 11.13 -5.24 13.55
N VAL A 168 11.58 -3.99 13.54
CA VAL A 168 12.88 -3.61 12.99
C VAL A 168 13.75 -2.94 14.04
N ARG A 169 15.06 -3.21 13.98
CA ARG A 169 16.09 -2.47 14.72
C ARG A 169 16.80 -1.56 13.74
N LEU A 170 16.79 -0.25 14.02
CA LEU A 170 17.50 0.72 13.23
C LEU A 170 18.96 0.81 13.70
N ASP A 171 19.90 0.71 12.76
CA ASP A 171 21.34 0.91 13.00
C ASP A 171 21.75 2.24 12.36
N ILE A 172 21.46 3.34 13.07
CA ILE A 172 21.62 4.71 12.55
C ILE A 172 22.99 5.29 12.86
N ASN A 173 23.79 4.63 13.70
CA ASN A 173 25.15 5.09 14.06
C ASN A 173 26.14 5.11 12.87
N SER A 174 25.71 4.84 11.66
CA SER A 174 26.53 4.95 10.45
C SER A 174 26.33 6.30 9.74
N ASN A 175 26.67 7.39 10.38
CA ASN A 175 26.60 8.77 9.83
C ASN A 175 27.32 9.01 8.48
N LYS A 176 27.75 7.98 7.76
CA LYS A 176 28.55 8.09 6.54
C LYS A 176 28.08 7.24 5.37
N LYS A 177 26.98 6.49 5.47
CA LYS A 177 26.53 5.65 4.36
C LYS A 177 25.26 6.20 3.71
N PRO A 178 25.21 6.27 2.38
CA PRO A 178 24.01 6.74 1.69
C PRO A 178 22.86 5.76 1.93
N LEU A 179 21.67 6.31 2.17
CA LEU A 179 20.45 5.59 2.50
C LEU A 179 20.01 4.66 1.36
N GLY A 180 19.64 3.43 1.72
CA GLY A 180 19.08 2.46 0.79
C GLY A 180 20.08 1.75 -0.11
N PHE A 181 19.56 0.77 -0.86
CA PHE A 181 20.32 -0.05 -1.80
C PHE A 181 20.41 0.65 -3.16
N LEU A 182 21.65 0.94 -3.61
CA LEU A 182 21.87 1.59 -4.90
C LEU A 182 21.64 0.58 -6.04
N MET A 183 20.68 0.86 -6.89
CA MET A 183 20.28 0.00 -8.01
C MET A 183 20.86 0.44 -9.36
N LYS A 184 20.97 1.75 -9.56
CA LYS A 184 21.44 2.36 -10.81
C LYS A 184 22.27 3.61 -10.52
N TRP A 185 23.34 3.79 -11.26
CA TRP A 185 24.14 5.02 -11.32
C TRP A 185 24.54 5.33 -12.76
N GLY A 186 24.03 6.42 -13.31
CA GLY A 186 24.15 6.72 -14.72
C GLY A 186 23.52 5.61 -15.56
N GLU A 187 24.25 5.07 -16.49
CA GLU A 187 23.82 3.94 -17.32
C GLU A 187 24.12 2.57 -16.68
N LYS A 188 24.86 2.54 -15.57
CA LYS A 188 25.26 1.28 -14.93
C LYS A 188 24.17 0.76 -13.99
N LEU A 189 23.70 -0.46 -14.25
CA LEU A 189 22.93 -1.24 -13.32
C LEU A 189 23.85 -1.93 -12.31
N LEU A 190 23.52 -1.79 -11.02
CA LEU A 190 24.30 -2.31 -9.91
C LEU A 190 23.58 -3.42 -9.14
N VAL A 191 22.47 -3.90 -9.69
CA VAL A 191 21.58 -4.89 -9.05
C VAL A 191 22.31 -6.20 -8.72
N GLU A 192 23.24 -6.61 -9.57
CA GLU A 192 23.99 -7.88 -9.41
C GLU A 192 25.30 -7.73 -8.61
N SER A 193 25.87 -6.52 -8.56
CA SER A 193 27.23 -6.31 -8.08
C SER A 193 27.35 -5.99 -6.60
N SER A 194 26.26 -5.77 -5.88
CA SER A 194 26.33 -5.31 -4.49
C SER A 194 26.09 -6.43 -3.49
N ALA A 195 27.12 -7.19 -3.18
CA ALA A 195 27.18 -8.10 -2.03
C ALA A 195 27.12 -7.37 -0.67
N LYS A 196 27.17 -6.05 -0.64
CA LYS A 196 27.14 -5.24 0.59
C LYS A 196 25.85 -4.42 0.66
N ARG A 197 24.82 -5.01 1.29
CA ARG A 197 23.68 -4.24 1.83
C ARG A 197 24.22 -3.25 2.84
N ALA A 198 24.01 -1.96 2.63
CA ALA A 198 23.96 -1.03 3.74
C ALA A 198 22.66 -1.32 4.49
N LYS A 199 22.68 -2.24 5.45
CA LYS A 199 21.55 -2.51 6.33
C LYS A 199 21.40 -1.30 7.25
N VAL A 200 20.43 -0.46 6.97
CA VAL A 200 20.00 0.63 7.85
C VAL A 200 19.04 0.07 8.90
N ALA A 201 18.34 -1.00 8.57
CA ALA A 201 17.48 -1.70 9.50
C ALA A 201 17.75 -3.22 9.49
N ARG A 202 17.61 -3.85 10.65
CA ARG A 202 17.60 -5.29 10.82
C ARG A 202 16.20 -5.73 11.21
N VAL A 203 15.58 -6.59 10.41
CA VAL A 203 14.30 -7.20 10.75
C VAL A 203 14.53 -8.23 11.85
N LEU A 204 13.82 -8.08 12.96
CA LEU A 204 13.89 -8.92 14.15
C LEU A 204 12.71 -9.88 14.25
N GLY A 205 11.58 -9.49 13.65
CA GLY A 205 10.39 -10.29 13.52
C GLY A 205 9.50 -9.71 12.45
N LYS A 206 8.75 -10.58 11.77
CA LYS A 206 7.79 -10.18 10.74
C LYS A 206 6.64 -11.16 10.64
N ALA A 207 5.50 -10.66 10.30
CA ALA A 207 4.34 -11.44 9.88
C ALA A 207 3.66 -10.70 8.74
N VAL A 208 3.18 -11.45 7.76
CA VAL A 208 2.43 -10.93 6.63
C VAL A 208 1.16 -11.74 6.48
N GLU A 209 0.03 -11.05 6.40
CA GLU A 209 -1.26 -11.66 6.15
C GLU A 209 -1.89 -11.06 4.91
N ASN A 210 -2.52 -11.91 4.11
CA ASN A 210 -3.28 -11.48 2.94
C ASN A 210 -4.65 -10.88 3.29
N LEU A 211 -4.80 -10.44 4.51
CA LEU A 211 -5.96 -9.72 5.03
C LEU A 211 -5.80 -8.23 4.72
N VAL A 212 -6.69 -7.68 3.93
CA VAL A 212 -6.48 -6.35 3.38
C VAL A 212 -7.72 -5.48 3.38
N GLY A 213 -7.49 -4.19 3.14
CA GLY A 213 -8.56 -3.21 3.04
C GLY A 213 -9.64 -3.59 2.01
N CYS A 214 -9.27 -4.23 0.90
CA CYS A 214 -10.25 -4.69 -0.10
C CYS A 214 -11.05 -5.91 0.34
N ASP A 215 -10.54 -6.75 1.25
CA ASP A 215 -11.33 -7.84 1.83
C ASP A 215 -12.38 -7.28 2.76
N VAL A 216 -12.00 -6.30 3.58
CA VAL A 216 -12.95 -5.53 4.41
C VAL A 216 -14.05 -4.89 3.57
N GLU A 217 -13.71 -4.30 2.44
CA GLU A 217 -14.68 -3.73 1.48
C GLU A 217 -15.60 -4.81 0.92
N ASN A 218 -15.06 -5.96 0.54
CA ASN A 218 -15.85 -7.10 0.06
C ASN A 218 -16.83 -7.60 1.13
N TRP A 219 -16.38 -7.74 2.38
CA TRP A 219 -17.27 -8.15 3.50
C TRP A 219 -18.40 -7.15 3.74
N MET A 220 -18.08 -5.84 3.66
CA MET A 220 -19.11 -4.79 3.76
C MET A 220 -20.12 -4.90 2.60
N VAL A 221 -19.67 -5.10 1.38
CA VAL A 221 -20.54 -5.31 0.21
C VAL A 221 -21.42 -6.54 0.42
N ASP A 222 -20.82 -7.69 0.78
CA ASP A 222 -21.55 -8.95 0.96
C ASP A 222 -22.60 -8.82 2.07
N TYR A 223 -22.29 -8.09 3.15
CA TYR A 223 -23.25 -7.78 4.22
C TYR A 223 -24.45 -6.96 3.73
N VAL A 224 -24.20 -5.89 2.98
CA VAL A 224 -25.26 -5.02 2.45
C VAL A 224 -26.06 -5.72 1.36
N VAL A 225 -25.41 -6.44 0.45
CA VAL A 225 -26.03 -7.25 -0.60
C VAL A 225 -27.01 -8.26 0.03
N LYS A 226 -26.58 -9.00 1.04
CA LYS A 226 -27.39 -9.99 1.74
C LYS A 226 -28.61 -9.37 2.43
N ARG A 227 -28.48 -8.16 2.98
CA ARG A 227 -29.56 -7.48 3.70
C ARG A 227 -30.54 -6.73 2.79
N LYS A 228 -30.03 -6.09 1.73
CA LYS A 228 -30.83 -5.21 0.85
C LYS A 228 -31.21 -5.88 -0.48
N GLY A 229 -30.74 -7.12 -0.74
CA GLY A 229 -31.02 -7.82 -2.00
C GLY A 229 -30.34 -7.16 -3.22
N MET A 230 -29.29 -6.39 -3.00
CA MET A 230 -28.53 -5.73 -4.07
C MET A 230 -27.60 -6.73 -4.79
N VAL A 231 -27.09 -6.34 -5.95
CA VAL A 231 -26.09 -7.12 -6.69
C VAL A 231 -24.69 -6.57 -6.39
N LYS A 232 -23.72 -7.48 -6.23
CA LYS A 232 -22.31 -7.10 -6.08
C LYS A 232 -21.78 -6.61 -7.42
N THR A 233 -21.39 -5.34 -7.48
CA THR A 233 -20.88 -4.67 -8.68
C THR A 233 -19.62 -3.85 -8.34
N PRO A 234 -18.82 -3.39 -9.32
CA PRO A 234 -17.77 -2.43 -9.06
C PRO A 234 -18.26 -1.17 -8.36
N ILE A 235 -19.49 -0.72 -8.66
CA ILE A 235 -20.12 0.45 -8.02
C ILE A 235 -20.30 0.20 -6.52
N THR A 236 -20.92 -0.92 -6.13
CA THR A 236 -21.12 -1.23 -4.70
C THR A 236 -19.81 -1.40 -3.96
N THR A 237 -18.77 -1.94 -4.61
CA THR A 237 -17.42 -2.03 -4.02
C THR A 237 -16.80 -0.64 -3.79
N ARG A 238 -16.95 0.29 -4.74
CA ARG A 238 -16.49 1.68 -4.59
C ARG A 238 -17.23 2.42 -3.48
N LEU A 239 -18.54 2.19 -3.33
CA LEU A 239 -19.33 2.76 -2.24
C LEU A 239 -18.88 2.20 -0.87
N ALA A 240 -18.57 0.90 -0.79
CA ALA A 240 -18.05 0.29 0.43
C ALA A 240 -16.67 0.86 0.84
N GLU A 241 -15.77 1.12 -0.12
CA GLU A 241 -14.50 1.80 0.14
C GLU A 241 -14.72 3.17 0.78
N ARG A 242 -15.64 3.97 0.23
CA ARG A 242 -15.98 5.29 0.76
C ARG A 242 -16.60 5.22 2.15
N LEU A 243 -17.53 4.29 2.36
CA LEU A 243 -18.13 4.04 3.68
C LEU A 243 -17.08 3.67 4.72
N LYS A 244 -16.15 2.78 4.39
CA LYS A 244 -15.03 2.39 5.27
C LYS A 244 -14.23 3.61 5.72
N ILE A 245 -13.89 4.49 4.79
CA ILE A 245 -13.16 5.73 5.09
C ILE A 245 -13.97 6.65 6.00
N GLN A 246 -15.26 6.86 5.71
CA GLN A 246 -16.11 7.70 6.54
C GLN A 246 -16.32 7.12 7.94
N LEU A 247 -16.53 5.80 8.06
CA LEU A 247 -16.71 5.12 9.35
C LEU A 247 -15.47 5.16 10.23
N SER A 248 -14.31 5.46 9.68
CA SER A 248 -13.11 5.78 10.47
C SER A 248 -13.26 7.12 11.23
N LEU A 249 -14.07 8.05 10.71
CA LEU A 249 -14.26 9.41 11.26
C LEU A 249 -15.60 9.56 12.01
N VAL A 250 -16.67 8.98 11.48
CA VAL A 250 -18.04 9.15 12.03
C VAL A 250 -18.65 7.81 12.43
N ASN A 251 -19.69 7.88 13.29
CA ASN A 251 -20.34 6.67 13.81
C ASN A 251 -21.37 6.06 12.84
N LYS A 252 -21.82 6.83 11.85
CA LYS A 252 -22.78 6.37 10.84
C LYS A 252 -22.46 7.09 9.53
N ALA A 253 -22.46 6.34 8.43
CA ALA A 253 -22.19 6.88 7.11
C ALA A 253 -23.17 6.31 6.08
N THR A 254 -23.44 7.10 5.05
CA THR A 254 -24.28 6.74 3.91
C THR A 254 -23.59 7.20 2.64
N GLU A 255 -23.49 6.31 1.67
CA GLU A 255 -22.97 6.60 0.33
C GLU A 255 -24.04 6.30 -0.71
N VAL A 256 -24.19 7.20 -1.66
CA VAL A 256 -25.16 7.09 -2.75
C VAL A 256 -24.44 7.25 -4.08
N TYR A 257 -24.79 6.42 -5.04
CA TYR A 257 -24.39 6.54 -6.42
C TYR A 257 -25.64 6.44 -7.29
N PHE A 258 -25.78 7.38 -8.22
CA PHE A 258 -26.80 7.36 -9.25
C PHE A 258 -26.16 6.95 -10.58
N ASP A 259 -26.68 5.90 -11.20
CA ASP A 259 -26.27 5.41 -12.49
C ASP A 259 -27.15 6.07 -13.55
N ASP A 260 -26.58 7.05 -14.25
CA ASP A 260 -27.28 7.83 -15.29
C ASP A 260 -27.62 6.99 -16.53
N GLU A 261 -26.89 5.89 -16.78
CA GLU A 261 -27.12 5.03 -17.94
C GLU A 261 -28.31 4.09 -17.73
N ASN A 262 -28.40 3.51 -16.52
CA ASN A 262 -29.45 2.56 -16.17
C ASN A 262 -30.59 3.19 -15.36
N PHE A 263 -30.47 4.46 -14.96
CA PHE A 263 -31.40 5.17 -14.08
C PHE A 263 -31.62 4.46 -12.73
N GLU A 264 -30.56 3.83 -12.23
CA GLU A 264 -30.58 3.12 -10.94
C GLU A 264 -29.88 3.93 -9.84
N SER A 265 -30.37 3.85 -8.62
CA SER A 265 -29.74 4.45 -7.45
C SER A 265 -29.26 3.37 -6.52
N TYR A 266 -27.98 3.43 -6.18
CA TYR A 266 -27.33 2.55 -5.21
C TYR A 266 -27.08 3.33 -3.92
N GLU A 267 -27.66 2.87 -2.82
CA GLU A 267 -27.49 3.47 -1.49
C GLU A 267 -26.97 2.43 -0.52
N LEU A 268 -25.78 2.67 0.02
CA LEU A 268 -25.18 1.90 1.09
C LEU A 268 -25.12 2.73 2.37
N GLU A 269 -25.76 2.23 3.41
CA GLU A 269 -25.74 2.83 4.75
C GLU A 269 -25.21 1.81 5.74
N LEU A 270 -24.30 2.23 6.61
CA LEU A 270 -23.74 1.41 7.67
C LEU A 270 -23.37 2.27 8.88
N ASP A 271 -23.56 1.73 10.09
CA ASP A 271 -23.01 2.31 11.31
C ASP A 271 -21.73 1.58 11.74
N ARG A 272 -20.95 2.24 12.61
CA ARG A 272 -19.66 1.72 13.08
C ARG A 272 -19.82 0.40 13.83
N SER A 273 -20.89 0.23 14.60
CA SER A 273 -21.12 -1.00 15.35
C SER A 273 -21.37 -2.19 14.43
N SER A 274 -22.16 -2.01 13.39
CA SER A 274 -22.37 -3.01 12.34
C SER A 274 -21.08 -3.30 11.57
N PHE A 275 -20.29 -2.28 11.27
CA PHE A 275 -18.99 -2.45 10.65
C PHE A 275 -18.02 -3.26 11.53
N GLU A 276 -17.94 -2.96 12.81
CA GLU A 276 -17.10 -3.72 13.75
C GLU A 276 -17.61 -5.17 13.92
N SER A 277 -18.92 -5.39 13.86
CA SER A 277 -19.47 -6.76 13.84
C SER A 277 -19.08 -7.54 12.59
N ILE A 278 -19.06 -6.89 11.42
CA ILE A 278 -18.57 -7.51 10.18
C ILE A 278 -17.11 -7.93 10.34
N LEU A 279 -16.26 -7.08 10.91
CA LEU A 279 -14.85 -7.43 11.17
C LEU A 279 -14.74 -8.66 12.09
N ALA A 280 -15.52 -8.70 13.17
CA ALA A 280 -15.53 -9.81 14.11
C ALA A 280 -16.04 -11.11 13.48
N GLU A 281 -17.13 -11.07 12.67
CA GLU A 281 -17.65 -12.23 11.95
C GLU A 281 -16.61 -12.89 11.03
N HIS A 282 -15.67 -12.10 10.51
CA HIS A 282 -14.58 -12.55 9.64
C HIS A 282 -13.25 -12.81 10.36
N GLN A 283 -13.29 -12.95 11.70
CA GLN A 283 -12.09 -13.25 12.51
C GLN A 283 -10.94 -12.25 12.30
N PHE A 284 -11.29 -11.00 12.04
CA PHE A 284 -10.31 -9.97 11.68
C PHE A 284 -9.27 -9.76 12.79
N PHE A 285 -9.72 -9.65 14.04
CA PHE A 285 -8.83 -9.38 15.18
C PHE A 285 -8.05 -10.62 15.60
N GLU A 286 -8.61 -11.81 15.45
CA GLU A 286 -7.92 -13.08 15.65
C GLU A 286 -6.72 -13.22 14.70
N ASN A 287 -6.90 -12.88 13.44
CA ASN A 287 -5.81 -12.87 12.45
C ASN A 287 -4.73 -11.83 12.80
N LEU A 288 -5.13 -10.66 13.29
CA LEU A 288 -4.19 -9.65 13.78
C LEU A 288 -3.39 -10.16 14.99
N ASP A 289 -4.04 -10.85 15.93
CA ASP A 289 -3.40 -11.45 17.11
C ASP A 289 -2.41 -12.55 16.70
N GLU A 290 -2.73 -13.36 15.70
CA GLU A 290 -1.82 -14.37 15.17
C GLU A 290 -0.57 -13.72 14.56
N CYS A 291 -0.73 -12.67 13.75
CA CYS A 291 0.40 -11.92 13.19
C CYS A 291 1.28 -11.32 14.31
N MET A 292 0.66 -10.69 15.31
CA MET A 292 1.38 -10.09 16.44
C MET A 292 2.17 -11.15 17.21
N ASN A 293 1.55 -12.30 17.49
CA ASN A 293 2.19 -13.41 18.17
C ASN A 293 3.37 -13.98 17.37
N GLN A 294 3.27 -14.08 16.05
CA GLN A 294 4.36 -14.51 15.17
C GLN A 294 5.56 -13.56 15.28
N VAL A 295 5.32 -12.26 15.23
CA VAL A 295 6.37 -11.24 15.38
C VAL A 295 7.05 -11.35 16.74
N PHE A 296 6.28 -11.47 17.83
CA PHE A 296 6.83 -11.57 19.17
C PHE A 296 7.62 -12.88 19.40
N GLN A 297 7.15 -13.99 18.84
CA GLN A 297 7.91 -15.25 18.91
C GLN A 297 9.27 -15.14 18.20
N GLN A 298 9.32 -14.47 17.06
CA GLN A 298 10.57 -14.25 16.34
C GLN A 298 11.50 -13.29 17.11
N ALA A 299 10.96 -12.23 17.71
CA ALA A 299 11.68 -11.28 18.53
C ALA A 299 12.31 -11.95 19.76
N ARG A 300 11.55 -12.79 20.48
CA ARG A 300 12.04 -13.56 21.64
C ARG A 300 13.20 -14.50 21.30
N ARG A 301 13.19 -15.12 20.12
CA ARG A 301 14.32 -15.93 19.64
C ARG A 301 15.60 -15.11 19.44
N GLN A 302 15.48 -13.80 19.36
CA GLN A 302 16.59 -12.84 19.27
C GLN A 302 16.86 -12.10 20.59
N GLY A 303 16.23 -12.54 21.69
CA GLY A 303 16.41 -12.00 23.02
C GLY A 303 15.68 -10.69 23.31
N LEU A 304 14.58 -10.43 22.58
CA LEU A 304 13.76 -9.23 22.77
C LEU A 304 12.40 -9.59 23.36
N GLU A 305 11.97 -8.81 24.34
CA GLU A 305 10.62 -8.86 24.90
C GLU A 305 9.78 -7.69 24.39
N ILE A 306 8.47 -7.75 24.64
CA ILE A 306 7.52 -6.69 24.20
C ILE A 306 7.91 -5.33 24.77
N GLY A 307 8.42 -5.30 26.03
CA GLY A 307 8.87 -4.08 26.70
C GLY A 307 10.12 -3.42 26.10
N ASP A 308 10.83 -4.13 25.21
CA ASP A 308 12.01 -3.59 24.51
C ASP A 308 11.62 -2.84 23.23
N ILE A 309 10.32 -2.75 22.90
CA ILE A 309 9.84 -2.02 21.74
C ILE A 309 9.69 -0.54 22.10
N ASP A 310 10.49 0.30 21.47
CA ASP A 310 10.58 1.74 21.77
C ASP A 310 9.40 2.53 21.19
N ALA A 311 8.88 2.13 20.03
CA ALA A 311 7.72 2.76 19.41
C ALA A 311 6.98 1.80 18.46
N VAL A 312 5.69 2.08 18.27
CA VAL A 312 4.82 1.41 17.31
C VAL A 312 4.35 2.41 16.28
N LEU A 313 4.64 2.14 15.02
CA LEU A 313 4.21 2.95 13.89
C LEU A 313 2.99 2.33 13.24
N LEU A 314 1.91 3.09 13.16
CA LEU A 314 0.71 2.72 12.41
C LEU A 314 0.75 3.44 11.05
N VAL A 315 0.94 2.66 9.98
CA VAL A 315 1.17 3.17 8.63
C VAL A 315 -0.01 2.82 7.73
N VAL A 316 -0.48 3.79 6.95
CA VAL A 316 -1.49 3.70 5.90
C VAL A 316 -2.96 3.48 6.33
N GLY A 317 -3.87 3.67 5.37
CA GLY A 317 -5.31 3.90 5.46
C GLY A 317 -6.14 3.05 6.43
N SER A 318 -6.01 1.72 6.42
CA SER A 318 -6.87 0.86 7.25
C SER A 318 -6.52 0.87 8.75
N VAL A 319 -5.33 1.37 9.12
CA VAL A 319 -5.01 1.60 10.53
C VAL A 319 -5.85 2.72 11.15
N GLN A 320 -6.48 3.57 10.34
CA GLN A 320 -7.38 4.63 10.82
C GLN A 320 -8.71 4.09 11.38
N ILE A 321 -9.01 2.80 11.22
CA ILE A 321 -10.20 2.17 11.79
C ILE A 321 -10.09 2.20 13.34
N PRO A 322 -11.03 2.85 14.06
CA PRO A 322 -10.93 3.02 15.51
C PRO A 322 -10.79 1.71 16.29
N ALA A 323 -11.35 0.61 15.77
CA ALA A 323 -11.21 -0.71 16.38
C ALA A 323 -9.77 -1.25 16.28
N VAL A 324 -9.02 -0.90 15.24
CA VAL A 324 -7.60 -1.25 15.11
C VAL A 324 -6.76 -0.51 16.15
N HIS A 325 -7.03 0.78 16.37
CA HIS A 325 -6.37 1.54 17.45
C HIS A 325 -6.63 0.92 18.83
N ARG A 326 -7.88 0.52 19.11
CA ARG A 326 -8.21 -0.15 20.38
C ARG A 326 -7.51 -1.50 20.50
N TRP A 327 -7.38 -2.24 19.40
CA TRP A 327 -6.66 -3.51 19.38
C TRP A 327 -5.17 -3.31 19.70
N VAL A 328 -4.49 -2.36 19.05
CA VAL A 328 -3.07 -2.07 19.34
C VAL A 328 -2.86 -1.62 20.79
N ALA A 329 -3.80 -0.84 21.36
CA ALA A 329 -3.76 -0.38 22.73
C ALA A 329 -3.87 -1.51 23.78
N GLN A 330 -4.20 -2.74 23.39
CA GLN A 330 -4.15 -3.91 24.29
C GLN A 330 -2.72 -4.40 24.54
N TYR A 331 -1.81 -4.12 23.60
CA TYR A 331 -0.41 -4.55 23.67
C TYR A 331 0.55 -3.44 24.10
N PHE A 332 0.23 -2.18 23.79
CA PHE A 332 1.13 -1.05 23.96
C PHE A 332 0.44 0.14 24.61
N GLU A 333 1.19 0.86 25.45
CA GLU A 333 0.69 2.11 26.01
C GLU A 333 0.55 3.20 24.93
N PRO A 334 -0.43 4.11 25.08
CA PRO A 334 -0.67 5.19 24.09
C PRO A 334 0.55 6.07 23.82
N ALA A 335 1.47 6.22 24.79
CA ALA A 335 2.69 7.01 24.65
C ALA A 335 3.68 6.41 23.62
N ASN A 336 3.59 5.11 23.36
CA ASN A 336 4.46 4.41 22.43
C ASN A 336 3.86 4.35 20.99
N LEU A 337 2.60 4.78 20.83
CA LEU A 337 1.92 4.74 19.55
C LEU A 337 2.20 6.02 18.75
N GLN A 338 2.72 5.86 17.55
CA GLN A 338 2.86 6.92 16.56
C GLN A 338 1.92 6.62 15.40
N CYS A 339 0.94 7.49 15.21
CA CYS A 339 -0.01 7.39 14.12
C CYS A 339 0.28 8.50 13.11
N ASP A 340 -0.02 8.25 11.86
CA ASP A 340 -0.08 9.31 10.87
C ASP A 340 -0.96 10.43 11.41
N LYS A 341 -0.38 11.63 11.55
CA LYS A 341 -1.20 12.81 11.77
C LYS A 341 -2.00 13.02 10.49
N PRO A 342 -3.34 13.17 10.60
CA PRO A 342 -4.19 13.37 9.46
C PRO A 342 -3.77 14.57 8.61
#